data_94fbb3d6b51e62cc6935d3cfd4f6e8d5
#
_entry.id   94fbb3d6b51e62cc6935d3cfd4f6e8d5
#
_cell.length_a   1.000
_cell.length_b   1.000
_cell.length_c   1.000
_cell.angle_alpha   90.00
_cell.angle_beta   90.00
_cell.angle_gamma   90.00
#
_symmetry.space_group_name_H-M   'P 1'
#
loop_
_entity.id
_entity.type
_entity.pdbx_description
1 polymer ?
#
loop_
_entity_poly.entity_id
_entity_poly.type
_entity_poly.pdbx_seq_one_letter_code
_entity_poly.pdbx_strand_id
1 'polypeptide(L)'
;MADYNSSICCIFNIGTHYRNPIYSKMSSELPCDFYFGDRLLTPIKKMDYTQLNHFRSELHNKYLFSQFYWQSKSVRLVFKPYTYYVLDGEPYCLSSWVILFWAKLLNKRTVAWTHGWYGRESIVKKVIKKLFYSLFSELMVYGEYAISLMSKEGFDKSKMVCIANSLDYDNQLKIRLNLSPSSIYSTHFSNSYPVLFYIGRVQKSKKLEYIIQAMDILKQKGFPVNLVVVGKDVDGVHLDCEIAKYNLGSHVWLYGPCYDEMRIGEMFYNADVCVSPGNVGLTAIHSLTYGCPVITHNNFPFQGPEFESIIQGKTG
;
A
#
# COMPACT_ATOMS: atom_id res chain seq x y z
N MET A 1 -20.13 19.06 25.45
CA MET A 1 -19.58 18.11 24.47
C MET A 1 -20.75 17.41 23.85
N ALA A 2 -21.02 17.66 22.56
CA ALA A 2 -22.12 16.98 21.90
C ALA A 2 -21.80 15.48 21.85
N ASP A 3 -22.68 14.63 22.38
CA ASP A 3 -22.62 13.18 22.21
C ASP A 3 -22.78 12.88 20.71
N TYR A 4 -21.68 12.84 20.00
CA TYR A 4 -21.63 12.30 18.65
C TYR A 4 -21.86 10.79 18.77
N ASN A 5 -23.11 10.38 18.60
CA ASN A 5 -23.48 8.97 18.51
C ASN A 5 -22.84 8.43 17.21
N SER A 6 -21.64 7.86 17.31
CA SER A 6 -20.96 7.27 16.16
C SER A 6 -21.81 6.17 15.56
N SER A 7 -22.15 6.30 14.29
CA SER A 7 -22.97 5.30 13.57
C SER A 7 -22.13 4.25 12.85
N ILE A 8 -20.82 4.49 12.69
CA ILE A 8 -19.87 3.65 11.94
C ILE A 8 -18.82 3.06 12.89
N CYS A 9 -18.66 1.76 12.84
CA CYS A 9 -17.62 1.03 13.57
C CYS A 9 -16.56 0.52 12.59
N CYS A 10 -15.36 1.07 12.66
CA CYS A 10 -14.20 0.65 11.84
C CYS A 10 -13.36 -0.35 12.64
N ILE A 11 -13.21 -1.57 12.14
CA ILE A 11 -12.45 -2.65 12.78
C ILE A 11 -11.37 -3.10 11.80
N PHE A 12 -10.13 -2.71 12.07
CA PHE A 12 -8.99 -2.97 11.20
C PHE A 12 -7.93 -3.85 11.88
N ASN A 13 -7.17 -4.57 11.07
CA ASN A 13 -6.11 -5.47 11.54
C ASN A 13 -4.95 -4.72 12.20
N ILE A 14 -4.67 -3.49 11.76
CA ILE A 14 -3.70 -2.57 12.35
C ILE A 14 -3.90 -1.15 11.80
N GLY A 15 -3.65 -0.13 12.61
CA GLY A 15 -3.55 1.25 12.16
C GLY A 15 -2.13 1.55 11.67
N THR A 16 -1.92 1.57 10.36
CA THR A 16 -0.59 1.81 9.78
C THR A 16 -0.28 3.30 9.67
N HIS A 17 0.98 3.69 9.88
CA HIS A 17 1.39 5.10 9.88
C HIS A 17 1.08 5.83 8.56
N TYR A 18 1.23 5.17 7.41
CA TYR A 18 0.99 5.78 6.10
C TYR A 18 -0.50 6.00 5.80
N ARG A 19 -1.42 5.38 6.57
CA ARG A 19 -2.88 5.60 6.46
C ARG A 19 -3.40 6.64 7.44
N ASN A 20 -2.53 7.21 8.29
CA ASN A 20 -2.93 8.23 9.25
C ASN A 20 -3.74 9.37 8.61
N PRO A 21 -3.36 9.94 7.45
CA PRO A 21 -4.11 11.04 6.84
C PRO A 21 -5.56 10.66 6.51
N ILE A 22 -5.78 9.45 5.98
CA ILE A 22 -7.11 8.95 5.64
C ILE A 22 -7.95 8.70 6.89
N TYR A 23 -7.39 8.03 7.91
CA TYR A 23 -8.13 7.78 9.15
C TYR A 23 -8.43 9.08 9.89
N SER A 24 -7.51 10.04 9.90
CA SER A 24 -7.73 11.37 10.49
C SER A 24 -8.85 12.12 9.78
N LYS A 25 -8.88 12.10 8.44
CA LYS A 25 -9.94 12.70 7.64
C LYS A 25 -11.29 12.01 7.88
N MET A 26 -11.33 10.70 7.88
CA MET A 26 -12.55 9.94 8.25
C MET A 26 -13.02 10.29 9.66
N SER A 27 -12.11 10.39 10.62
CA SER A 27 -12.43 10.73 12.00
C SER A 27 -13.00 12.15 12.17
N SER A 28 -12.59 13.09 11.30
CA SER A 28 -13.08 14.48 11.35
C SER A 28 -14.40 14.70 10.58
N GLU A 29 -14.63 13.91 9.53
CA GLU A 29 -15.76 14.14 8.61
C GLU A 29 -16.90 13.13 8.79
N LEU A 30 -16.63 11.96 9.38
CA LEU A 30 -17.61 10.89 9.54
C LEU A 30 -17.83 10.51 11.01
N PRO A 31 -19.06 10.13 11.41
CA PRO A 31 -19.36 9.67 12.76
C PRO A 31 -18.86 8.23 12.96
N CYS A 32 -17.54 8.02 12.90
CA CYS A 32 -16.93 6.70 12.95
C CYS A 32 -16.00 6.52 14.17
N ASP A 33 -16.08 5.35 14.78
CA ASP A 33 -15.19 4.90 15.85
C ASP A 33 -14.19 3.88 15.30
N PHE A 34 -12.92 3.98 15.73
CA PHE A 34 -11.84 3.13 15.26
C PHE A 34 -11.37 2.13 16.32
N TYR A 35 -11.26 0.89 15.89
CA TYR A 35 -10.68 -0.24 16.62
C TYR A 35 -9.60 -0.87 15.75
N PHE A 36 -8.37 -0.89 16.23
CA PHE A 36 -7.23 -1.45 15.49
C PHE A 36 -6.66 -2.67 16.21
N GLY A 37 -6.20 -3.65 15.45
CA GLY A 37 -5.39 -4.72 16.00
C GLY A 37 -4.03 -4.21 16.48
N ASP A 38 -3.44 -4.93 17.44
CA ASP A 38 -2.19 -4.54 18.09
C ASP A 38 -0.94 -4.93 17.31
N ARG A 39 -1.02 -5.93 16.42
CA ARG A 39 0.14 -6.49 15.70
C ARG A 39 -0.25 -7.24 14.43
N LEU A 40 0.72 -7.33 13.50
CA LEU A 40 0.70 -8.24 12.35
C LEU A 40 1.93 -9.15 12.38
N LEU A 41 1.92 -10.24 11.58
CA LEU A 41 3.10 -11.10 11.39
C LEU A 41 4.24 -10.34 10.71
N THR A 42 3.91 -9.47 9.75
CA THR A 42 4.89 -8.59 9.10
C THR A 42 5.04 -7.33 9.95
N PRO A 43 6.26 -6.95 10.34
CA PRO A 43 6.49 -5.73 11.11
C PRO A 43 6.13 -4.51 10.25
N ILE A 44 5.14 -3.77 10.71
CA ILE A 44 4.69 -2.51 10.11
C ILE A 44 4.63 -1.45 11.22
N LYS A 45 5.14 -0.24 10.92
CA LYS A 45 5.08 0.88 11.87
C LYS A 45 3.63 1.29 12.08
N LYS A 46 3.19 1.28 13.33
CA LYS A 46 1.87 1.78 13.71
C LYS A 46 1.82 3.31 13.64
N MET A 47 0.63 3.83 13.40
CA MET A 47 0.35 5.26 13.56
C MET A 47 0.30 5.63 15.04
N ASP A 48 0.40 6.92 15.32
CA ASP A 48 0.12 7.47 16.64
C ASP A 48 -1.39 7.68 16.79
N TYR A 49 -2.03 6.87 17.60
CA TYR A 49 -3.48 6.92 17.82
C TYR A 49 -3.94 8.15 18.61
N THR A 50 -3.03 8.89 19.28
CA THR A 50 -3.38 10.12 20.00
C THR A 50 -3.89 11.22 19.07
N GLN A 51 -3.53 11.14 17.78
CA GLN A 51 -3.97 12.08 16.74
C GLN A 51 -5.35 11.75 16.17
N LEU A 52 -5.97 10.65 16.59
CA LEU A 52 -7.25 10.17 16.04
C LEU A 52 -8.38 10.39 17.06
N ASN A 53 -9.23 11.39 16.82
CA ASN A 53 -10.28 11.83 17.76
C ASN A 53 -11.23 10.71 18.20
N HIS A 54 -11.49 9.72 17.33
CA HIS A 54 -12.44 8.64 17.58
C HIS A 54 -11.75 7.27 17.73
N PHE A 55 -10.48 7.24 18.12
CA PHE A 55 -9.84 6.00 18.53
C PHE A 55 -10.46 5.49 19.82
N ARG A 56 -10.88 4.22 19.84
CA ARG A 56 -11.55 3.60 20.97
C ARG A 56 -10.65 2.62 21.73
N SER A 57 -10.03 1.70 21.03
CA SER A 57 -9.08 0.76 21.64
C SER A 57 -8.28 -0.04 20.63
N GLU A 58 -7.14 -0.55 21.07
CA GLU A 58 -6.48 -1.68 20.41
C GLU A 58 -7.19 -2.99 20.77
N LEU A 59 -7.19 -3.90 19.80
CA LEU A 59 -7.72 -5.25 19.90
C LEU A 59 -6.56 -6.24 19.74
N HIS A 60 -6.46 -7.23 20.62
CA HIS A 60 -5.37 -8.19 20.56
C HIS A 60 -5.57 -9.20 19.42
N ASN A 61 -4.65 -9.22 18.45
CA ASN A 61 -4.61 -10.18 17.34
C ASN A 61 -3.90 -11.46 17.79
N LYS A 62 -4.69 -12.48 18.19
CA LYS A 62 -4.19 -13.80 18.57
C LYS A 62 -4.04 -14.67 17.33
N TYR A 63 -2.80 -14.90 16.89
CA TYR A 63 -2.51 -15.84 15.81
C TYR A 63 -2.69 -17.27 16.30
N LEU A 64 -3.42 -18.08 15.53
CA LEU A 64 -3.76 -19.47 15.86
C LEU A 64 -2.85 -20.45 15.11
N PHE A 65 -2.80 -20.32 13.78
CA PHE A 65 -1.91 -21.10 12.91
C PHE A 65 -1.67 -20.34 11.60
N SER A 66 -0.43 -20.38 11.09
CA SER A 66 -0.04 -19.66 9.89
C SER A 66 -0.50 -18.19 9.93
N GLN A 67 -1.24 -17.75 8.93
CA GLN A 67 -1.78 -16.38 8.82
C GLN A 67 -3.16 -16.19 9.48
N PHE A 68 -3.77 -17.26 10.00
CA PHE A 68 -5.09 -17.18 10.63
C PHE A 68 -5.01 -16.64 12.04
N TYR A 69 -5.87 -15.67 12.34
CA TYR A 69 -5.91 -15.04 13.64
C TYR A 69 -7.33 -14.72 14.10
N TRP A 70 -7.46 -14.54 15.40
CA TRP A 70 -8.65 -14.08 16.08
C TRP A 70 -8.39 -12.73 16.70
N GLN A 71 -9.20 -11.72 16.37
CA GLN A 71 -9.12 -10.40 16.99
C GLN A 71 -10.01 -10.37 18.22
N SER A 72 -9.35 -10.38 19.39
CA SER A 72 -10.03 -10.48 20.68
C SER A 72 -10.95 -9.29 20.94
N LYS A 73 -12.12 -9.57 21.49
CA LYS A 73 -13.18 -8.59 21.80
C LYS A 73 -13.89 -7.96 20.57
N SER A 74 -13.40 -8.13 19.33
CA SER A 74 -14.01 -7.54 18.14
C SER A 74 -15.45 -7.99 17.92
N VAL A 75 -15.76 -9.27 18.16
CA VAL A 75 -17.12 -9.81 18.00
C VAL A 75 -18.14 -9.10 18.89
N ARG A 76 -17.75 -8.64 20.08
CA ARG A 76 -18.67 -7.92 20.97
C ARG A 76 -19.12 -6.58 20.40
N LEU A 77 -18.35 -6.02 19.47
CA LEU A 77 -18.68 -4.73 18.85
C LEU A 77 -19.94 -4.82 18.00
N VAL A 78 -20.28 -5.99 17.43
CA VAL A 78 -21.49 -6.15 16.60
C VAL A 78 -22.80 -5.93 17.37
N PHE A 79 -22.77 -6.08 18.71
CA PHE A 79 -23.91 -5.86 19.59
C PHE A 79 -24.02 -4.42 20.09
N LYS A 80 -23.04 -3.53 19.74
CA LYS A 80 -23.14 -2.11 20.03
C LYS A 80 -24.08 -1.38 19.05
N PRO A 81 -24.55 -0.18 19.38
CA PRO A 81 -25.55 0.55 18.58
C PRO A 81 -24.97 1.21 17.31
N TYR A 82 -23.99 0.57 16.65
CA TYR A 82 -23.53 1.00 15.33
C TYR A 82 -24.47 0.45 14.24
N THR A 83 -24.67 1.23 13.20
CA THR A 83 -25.45 0.84 12.01
C THR A 83 -24.56 0.23 10.94
N TYR A 84 -23.35 0.79 10.76
CA TYR A 84 -22.40 0.39 9.74
C TYR A 84 -21.12 -0.17 10.36
N TYR A 85 -20.59 -1.21 9.74
CA TYR A 85 -19.33 -1.84 10.14
C TYR A 85 -18.39 -1.87 8.95
N VAL A 86 -17.25 -1.19 9.05
CA VAL A 86 -16.16 -1.26 8.07
C VAL A 86 -15.10 -2.20 8.61
N LEU A 87 -14.81 -3.27 7.87
CA LEU A 87 -13.86 -4.31 8.26
C LEU A 87 -12.76 -4.45 7.20
N ASP A 88 -11.55 -4.81 7.62
CA ASP A 88 -10.58 -5.33 6.66
C ASP A 88 -11.17 -6.56 5.95
N GLY A 89 -11.13 -6.54 4.63
CA GLY A 89 -11.57 -7.66 3.78
C GLY A 89 -10.59 -8.82 3.77
N GLU A 90 -10.17 -9.25 4.96
CA GLU A 90 -9.16 -10.29 5.20
C GLU A 90 -9.83 -11.59 5.67
N PRO A 91 -10.01 -12.61 4.80
CA PRO A 91 -10.66 -13.87 5.18
C PRO A 91 -9.92 -14.67 6.25
N TYR A 92 -8.65 -14.29 6.54
CA TYR A 92 -7.83 -14.93 7.56
C TYR A 92 -8.12 -14.44 8.98
N CYS A 93 -8.86 -13.35 9.14
CA CYS A 93 -9.40 -12.90 10.43
C CYS A 93 -10.69 -13.68 10.75
N LEU A 94 -10.56 -14.75 11.56
CA LEU A 94 -11.70 -15.63 11.86
C LEU A 94 -12.82 -14.92 12.62
N SER A 95 -12.48 -13.95 13.49
CA SER A 95 -13.49 -13.17 14.19
C SER A 95 -14.35 -12.31 13.24
N SER A 96 -13.82 -11.91 12.07
CA SER A 96 -14.61 -11.18 11.06
C SER A 96 -15.74 -12.02 10.49
N TRP A 97 -15.57 -13.32 10.30
CA TRP A 97 -16.65 -14.23 9.88
C TRP A 97 -17.80 -14.25 10.87
N VAL A 98 -17.48 -14.28 12.16
CA VAL A 98 -18.47 -14.28 13.24
C VAL A 98 -19.17 -12.92 13.32
N ILE A 99 -18.43 -11.81 13.15
CA ILE A 99 -19.03 -10.46 13.08
C ILE A 99 -20.02 -10.37 11.91
N LEU A 100 -19.63 -10.84 10.72
CA LEU A 100 -20.47 -10.81 9.52
C LEU A 100 -21.74 -11.64 9.68
N PHE A 101 -21.63 -12.82 10.29
CA PHE A 101 -22.79 -13.67 10.60
C PHE A 101 -23.78 -12.93 11.52
N TRP A 102 -23.32 -12.40 12.64
CA TRP A 102 -24.18 -11.65 13.56
C TRP A 102 -24.69 -10.34 12.97
N ALA A 103 -23.86 -9.62 12.21
CA ALA A 103 -24.29 -8.40 11.55
C ALA A 103 -25.48 -8.65 10.60
N LYS A 104 -25.43 -9.76 9.86
CA LYS A 104 -26.55 -10.17 8.98
C LYS A 104 -27.82 -10.48 9.76
N LEU A 105 -27.71 -11.21 10.88
CA LEU A 105 -28.88 -11.51 11.74
C LEU A 105 -29.46 -10.27 12.40
N LEU A 106 -28.61 -9.30 12.74
CA LEU A 106 -28.99 -8.04 13.39
C LEU A 106 -29.34 -6.93 12.38
N ASN A 107 -29.44 -7.27 11.09
CA ASN A 107 -29.74 -6.35 9.99
C ASN A 107 -28.81 -5.12 9.95
N LYS A 108 -27.52 -5.32 10.23
CA LYS A 108 -26.49 -4.29 10.20
C LYS A 108 -25.78 -4.28 8.84
N ARG A 109 -25.41 -3.10 8.38
CA ARG A 109 -24.66 -2.92 7.11
C ARG A 109 -23.17 -3.17 7.33
N THR A 110 -22.57 -3.95 6.44
CA THR A 110 -21.15 -4.30 6.52
C THR A 110 -20.44 -3.95 5.22
N VAL A 111 -19.29 -3.32 5.34
CA VAL A 111 -18.45 -2.90 4.21
C VAL A 111 -17.06 -3.52 4.37
N ALA A 112 -16.59 -4.20 3.34
CA ALA A 112 -15.21 -4.67 3.30
C ALA A 112 -14.30 -3.58 2.72
N TRP A 113 -13.18 -3.32 3.37
CA TRP A 113 -12.10 -2.52 2.81
C TRP A 113 -10.99 -3.47 2.37
N THR A 114 -10.82 -3.69 1.06
CA THR A 114 -10.04 -4.82 0.57
C THR A 114 -9.32 -4.58 -0.74
N HIS A 115 -8.25 -5.36 -0.97
CA HIS A 115 -7.62 -5.49 -2.29
C HIS A 115 -8.46 -6.29 -3.29
N GLY A 116 -9.48 -7.02 -2.84
CA GLY A 116 -10.31 -7.85 -3.70
C GLY A 116 -9.54 -9.02 -4.34
N TRP A 117 -9.66 -9.15 -5.65
CA TRP A 117 -9.09 -10.24 -6.46
C TRP A 117 -7.79 -9.81 -7.15
N TYR A 118 -6.83 -10.72 -7.24
CA TYR A 118 -5.57 -10.52 -7.98
C TYR A 118 -5.54 -11.24 -9.32
N GLY A 119 -6.40 -12.25 -9.54
CA GLY A 119 -6.43 -13.08 -10.74
C GLY A 119 -5.50 -14.30 -10.70
N ARG A 120 -4.85 -14.53 -9.57
CA ARG A 120 -3.93 -15.68 -9.34
C ARG A 120 -4.34 -16.57 -8.17
N GLU A 121 -5.56 -16.44 -7.71
CA GLU A 121 -6.09 -17.23 -6.60
C GLU A 121 -6.22 -18.70 -7.02
N SER A 122 -5.75 -19.62 -6.15
CA SER A 122 -6.05 -21.05 -6.29
C SER A 122 -7.56 -21.29 -6.10
N ILE A 123 -8.07 -22.40 -6.61
CA ILE A 123 -9.51 -22.75 -6.54
C ILE A 123 -10.02 -22.64 -5.10
N VAL A 124 -9.28 -23.20 -4.14
CA VAL A 124 -9.66 -23.16 -2.71
C VAL A 124 -9.72 -21.72 -2.19
N LYS A 125 -8.72 -20.90 -2.51
CA LYS A 125 -8.72 -19.48 -2.13
C LYS A 125 -9.87 -18.72 -2.77
N LYS A 126 -10.22 -19.00 -4.03
CA LYS A 126 -11.38 -18.40 -4.71
C LYS A 126 -12.67 -18.70 -3.97
N VAL A 127 -12.90 -19.98 -3.62
CA VAL A 127 -14.10 -20.38 -2.89
C VAL A 127 -14.20 -19.69 -1.53
N ILE A 128 -13.12 -19.71 -0.75
CA ILE A 128 -13.08 -19.05 0.57
C ILE A 128 -13.33 -17.55 0.45
N LYS A 129 -12.62 -16.86 -0.45
CA LYS A 129 -12.80 -15.41 -0.67
C LYS A 129 -14.22 -15.09 -1.16
N LYS A 130 -14.77 -15.90 -2.08
CA LYS A 130 -16.12 -15.70 -2.60
C LYS A 130 -17.16 -15.82 -1.50
N LEU A 131 -17.07 -16.87 -0.67
CA LEU A 131 -17.95 -17.03 0.48
C LEU A 131 -17.80 -15.85 1.47
N PHE A 132 -16.58 -15.46 1.78
CA PHE A 132 -16.32 -14.38 2.72
C PHE A 132 -16.88 -13.03 2.24
N TYR A 133 -16.59 -12.64 1.00
CA TYR A 133 -17.06 -11.36 0.47
C TYR A 133 -18.57 -11.33 0.22
N SER A 134 -19.22 -12.48 -0.04
CA SER A 134 -20.67 -12.55 -0.18
C SER A 134 -21.43 -12.26 1.12
N LEU A 135 -20.75 -12.28 2.26
CA LEU A 135 -21.35 -11.93 3.55
C LEU A 135 -21.44 -10.42 3.78
N PHE A 136 -20.67 -9.62 3.04
CA PHE A 136 -20.70 -8.17 3.14
C PHE A 136 -21.86 -7.57 2.36
N SER A 137 -22.36 -6.43 2.83
CA SER A 137 -23.34 -5.64 2.11
C SER A 137 -22.72 -4.96 0.89
N GLU A 138 -21.52 -4.42 1.05
CA GLU A 138 -20.78 -3.65 0.04
C GLU A 138 -19.27 -3.90 0.18
N LEU A 139 -18.52 -3.61 -0.90
CA LEU A 139 -17.08 -3.81 -0.97
C LEU A 139 -16.40 -2.52 -1.47
N MET A 140 -15.51 -1.96 -0.68
CA MET A 140 -14.57 -0.92 -1.08
C MET A 140 -13.29 -1.60 -1.57
N VAL A 141 -13.02 -1.48 -2.87
CA VAL A 141 -11.90 -2.16 -3.54
C VAL A 141 -10.90 -1.12 -4.05
N TYR A 142 -9.62 -1.42 -3.98
CA TYR A 142 -8.59 -0.45 -4.33
C TYR A 142 -8.41 -0.19 -5.83
N GLY A 143 -8.98 -1.01 -6.72
CA GLY A 143 -8.77 -0.85 -8.15
C GLY A 143 -9.87 -1.45 -9.03
N GLU A 144 -10.07 -0.87 -10.20
CA GLU A 144 -11.04 -1.31 -11.22
C GLU A 144 -10.68 -2.69 -11.78
N TYR A 145 -9.38 -3.02 -11.86
CA TYR A 145 -8.94 -4.34 -12.27
C TYR A 145 -9.48 -5.44 -11.36
N ALA A 146 -9.39 -5.23 -10.03
CA ALA A 146 -9.94 -6.18 -9.07
C ALA A 146 -11.47 -6.28 -9.17
N ILE A 147 -12.19 -5.15 -9.37
CA ILE A 147 -13.63 -5.12 -9.60
C ILE A 147 -13.99 -5.91 -10.87
N SER A 148 -13.23 -5.72 -11.96
CA SER A 148 -13.43 -6.45 -13.21
C SER A 148 -13.27 -7.96 -13.02
N LEU A 149 -12.22 -8.39 -12.28
CA LEU A 149 -12.00 -9.81 -11.98
C LEU A 149 -13.11 -10.39 -11.09
N MET A 150 -13.52 -9.65 -10.06
CA MET A 150 -14.60 -10.08 -9.17
C MET A 150 -15.95 -10.19 -9.89
N SER A 151 -16.24 -9.26 -10.80
CA SER A 151 -17.45 -9.33 -11.64
C SER A 151 -17.46 -10.58 -12.51
N LYS A 152 -16.32 -10.98 -13.09
CA LYS A 152 -16.17 -12.23 -13.84
C LYS A 152 -16.39 -13.48 -12.98
N GLU A 153 -16.07 -13.39 -11.69
CA GLU A 153 -16.35 -14.47 -10.72
C GLU A 153 -17.81 -14.44 -10.20
N GLY A 154 -18.65 -13.53 -10.68
CA GLY A 154 -20.08 -13.44 -10.38
C GLY A 154 -20.44 -12.55 -9.19
N PHE A 155 -19.55 -11.63 -8.78
CA PHE A 155 -19.93 -10.59 -7.82
C PHE A 155 -20.75 -9.50 -8.49
N ASP A 156 -21.72 -8.97 -7.77
CA ASP A 156 -22.54 -7.85 -8.21
C ASP A 156 -21.71 -6.55 -8.22
N LYS A 157 -21.50 -5.99 -9.42
CA LYS A 157 -20.74 -4.76 -9.60
C LYS A 157 -21.36 -3.57 -8.84
N SER A 158 -22.68 -3.53 -8.69
CA SER A 158 -23.36 -2.44 -7.99
C SER A 158 -23.03 -2.36 -6.49
N LYS A 159 -22.48 -3.44 -5.92
CA LYS A 159 -22.04 -3.53 -4.52
C LYS A 159 -20.54 -3.25 -4.34
N MET A 160 -19.85 -2.92 -5.41
CA MET A 160 -18.40 -2.67 -5.38
C MET A 160 -18.11 -1.23 -5.76
N VAL A 161 -17.27 -0.58 -4.98
CA VAL A 161 -16.80 0.80 -5.22
C VAL A 161 -15.27 0.81 -5.27
N CYS A 162 -14.72 1.38 -6.33
CA CYS A 162 -13.28 1.66 -6.40
C CYS A 162 -12.97 2.87 -5.55
N ILE A 163 -12.16 2.67 -4.50
CA ILE A 163 -11.75 3.76 -3.60
C ILE A 163 -10.32 4.24 -3.86
N ALA A 164 -9.58 3.55 -4.74
CA ALA A 164 -8.15 3.69 -4.96
C ALA A 164 -7.33 3.51 -3.67
N ASN A 165 -6.02 3.60 -3.74
CA ASN A 165 -5.15 3.72 -2.58
C ASN A 165 -4.56 5.14 -2.53
N SER A 166 -4.10 5.60 -1.37
CA SER A 166 -3.53 6.93 -1.22
C SER A 166 -2.42 6.97 -0.18
N LEU A 167 -1.63 8.03 -0.25
CA LEU A 167 -0.68 8.48 0.76
C LEU A 167 -1.16 9.83 1.32
N ASP A 168 -0.27 10.57 1.97
CA ASP A 168 -0.55 11.94 2.46
C ASP A 168 -0.45 12.96 1.31
N TYR A 169 -1.41 12.84 0.36
CA TYR A 169 -1.40 13.65 -0.86
C TYR A 169 -1.39 15.15 -0.58
N ASP A 170 -2.17 15.62 0.41
CA ASP A 170 -2.28 17.04 0.70
C ASP A 170 -0.94 17.63 1.19
N ASN A 171 -0.21 16.87 2.01
CA ASN A 171 1.13 17.25 2.45
C ASN A 171 2.16 17.14 1.32
N GLN A 172 2.11 16.06 0.56
CA GLN A 172 2.99 15.83 -0.59
C GLN A 172 2.82 16.90 -1.66
N LEU A 173 1.59 17.34 -1.93
CA LEU A 173 1.31 18.43 -2.86
C LEU A 173 1.90 19.75 -2.37
N LYS A 174 1.75 20.07 -1.07
CA LYS A 174 2.37 21.28 -0.49
C LYS A 174 3.89 21.27 -0.64
N ILE A 175 4.52 20.13 -0.39
CA ILE A 175 5.96 19.97 -0.59
C ILE A 175 6.31 20.18 -2.06
N ARG A 176 5.64 19.47 -2.97
CA ARG A 176 5.90 19.55 -4.42
C ARG A 176 5.82 20.97 -4.96
N LEU A 177 4.85 21.76 -4.53
CA LEU A 177 4.67 23.14 -4.99
C LEU A 177 5.83 24.07 -4.57
N ASN A 178 6.64 23.67 -3.59
CA ASN A 178 7.80 24.40 -3.10
C ASN A 178 9.14 23.83 -3.60
N LEU A 179 9.12 22.72 -4.37
CA LEU A 179 10.33 22.11 -4.91
C LEU A 179 10.80 22.87 -6.16
N SER A 180 12.11 22.86 -6.35
CA SER A 180 12.79 23.37 -7.55
C SER A 180 13.91 22.40 -7.95
N PRO A 181 14.38 22.45 -9.21
CA PRO A 181 15.55 21.67 -9.61
C PRO A 181 16.74 21.91 -8.68
N SER A 182 17.39 20.82 -8.27
CA SER A 182 18.55 20.86 -7.37
C SER A 182 19.71 20.04 -7.93
N SER A 183 20.91 20.28 -7.42
CA SER A 183 22.12 19.56 -7.81
C SER A 183 22.34 18.27 -7.01
N ILE A 184 21.33 17.73 -6.33
CA ILE A 184 21.43 16.57 -5.43
C ILE A 184 22.17 15.40 -6.10
N TYR A 185 21.83 15.09 -7.33
CA TYR A 185 22.39 13.94 -8.05
C TYR A 185 23.71 14.26 -8.73
N SER A 186 23.86 15.41 -9.39
CA SER A 186 25.10 15.81 -10.01
C SER A 186 26.21 16.03 -8.99
N THR A 187 25.89 16.50 -7.78
CA THR A 187 26.83 16.60 -6.67
C THR A 187 27.29 15.23 -6.19
N HIS A 188 26.36 14.25 -6.09
CA HIS A 188 26.71 12.91 -5.61
C HIS A 188 27.50 12.10 -6.65
N PHE A 189 27.01 12.04 -7.89
CA PHE A 189 27.58 11.19 -8.94
C PHE A 189 28.74 11.85 -9.71
N SER A 190 28.92 13.16 -9.55
CA SER A 190 29.92 13.95 -10.31
C SER A 190 29.78 13.81 -11.83
N ASN A 191 28.53 13.55 -12.30
CA ASN A 191 28.17 13.46 -13.71
C ASN A 191 26.70 13.92 -13.92
N SER A 192 26.26 13.99 -15.18
CA SER A 192 24.91 14.40 -15.56
C SER A 192 24.12 13.28 -16.27
N TYR A 193 24.42 12.02 -15.99
CA TYR A 193 23.67 10.91 -16.57
C TYR A 193 22.26 10.84 -15.99
N PRO A 194 21.28 10.33 -16.78
CA PRO A 194 19.92 10.15 -16.29
C PRO A 194 19.86 9.32 -15.00
N VAL A 195 18.93 9.68 -14.11
CA VAL A 195 18.82 9.10 -12.78
C VAL A 195 17.58 8.22 -12.69
N LEU A 196 17.81 6.93 -12.53
CA LEU A 196 16.81 5.96 -12.10
C LEU A 196 16.62 6.07 -10.60
N PHE A 197 15.39 6.02 -10.14
CA PHE A 197 15.07 6.11 -8.72
C PHE A 197 14.25 4.92 -8.26
N TYR A 198 14.57 4.36 -7.11
CA TYR A 198 13.78 3.36 -6.43
C TYR A 198 13.59 3.73 -4.96
N ILE A 199 12.36 3.60 -4.46
CA ILE A 199 12.06 3.72 -3.04
C ILE A 199 11.19 2.57 -2.56
N GLY A 200 11.55 1.99 -1.43
CA GLY A 200 10.80 0.90 -0.79
C GLY A 200 11.73 -0.09 -0.12
N ARG A 201 11.16 -1.10 0.51
CA ARG A 201 11.95 -2.19 1.10
C ARG A 201 12.73 -2.92 0.02
N VAL A 202 14.02 -3.08 0.22
CA VAL A 202 14.85 -3.94 -0.64
C VAL A 202 14.53 -5.39 -0.27
N GLN A 203 13.83 -6.08 -1.16
CA GLN A 203 13.31 -7.43 -0.98
C GLN A 203 13.45 -8.24 -2.27
N LYS A 204 13.62 -9.55 -2.16
CA LYS A 204 13.70 -10.48 -3.32
C LYS A 204 12.51 -10.32 -4.27
N SER A 205 11.31 -10.10 -3.74
CA SER A 205 10.09 -9.88 -4.53
C SER A 205 10.11 -8.59 -5.36
N LYS A 206 10.99 -7.63 -5.04
CA LYS A 206 11.15 -6.37 -5.77
C LYS A 206 12.10 -6.48 -6.96
N LYS A 207 12.90 -7.54 -7.05
CA LYS A 207 13.75 -7.90 -8.19
C LYS A 207 14.71 -6.78 -8.62
N LEU A 208 15.29 -6.07 -7.65
CA LEU A 208 16.13 -4.89 -7.92
C LEU A 208 17.42 -5.23 -8.67
N GLU A 209 17.86 -6.48 -8.59
CA GLU A 209 18.98 -7.02 -9.38
C GLU A 209 18.78 -6.82 -10.88
N TYR A 210 17.53 -6.81 -11.37
CA TYR A 210 17.24 -6.56 -12.79
C TYR A 210 17.53 -5.11 -13.19
N ILE A 211 17.45 -4.15 -12.27
CA ILE A 211 17.86 -2.76 -12.56
C ILE A 211 19.37 -2.71 -12.78
N ILE A 212 20.14 -3.36 -11.91
CA ILE A 212 21.61 -3.40 -12.00
C ILE A 212 22.05 -4.06 -13.32
N GLN A 213 21.42 -5.19 -13.69
CA GLN A 213 21.69 -5.87 -14.95
C GLN A 213 21.33 -5.00 -16.16
N ALA A 214 20.21 -4.29 -16.14
CA ALA A 214 19.81 -3.36 -17.19
C ALA A 214 20.78 -2.18 -17.32
N MET A 215 21.29 -1.65 -16.20
CA MET A 215 22.28 -0.58 -16.18
C MET A 215 23.60 -1.03 -16.87
N ASP A 216 24.05 -2.27 -16.62
CA ASP A 216 25.23 -2.81 -17.29
C ASP A 216 25.03 -2.89 -18.80
N ILE A 217 23.87 -3.41 -19.25
CA ILE A 217 23.53 -3.47 -20.69
C ILE A 217 23.51 -2.06 -21.31
N LEU A 218 22.91 -1.09 -20.63
CA LEU A 218 22.86 0.30 -21.10
C LEU A 218 24.26 0.92 -21.19
N LYS A 219 25.10 0.69 -20.18
CA LYS A 219 26.50 1.16 -20.15
C LYS A 219 27.30 0.58 -21.34
N GLN A 220 27.15 -0.71 -21.61
CA GLN A 220 27.81 -1.37 -22.76
C GLN A 220 27.33 -0.80 -24.11
N LYS A 221 26.10 -0.31 -24.18
CA LYS A 221 25.53 0.35 -25.38
C LYS A 221 25.88 1.84 -25.48
N GLY A 222 26.65 2.40 -24.55
CA GLY A 222 27.03 3.81 -24.53
C GLY A 222 25.98 4.75 -23.93
N PHE A 223 24.97 4.21 -23.22
CA PHE A 223 23.92 4.98 -22.54
C PHE A 223 23.99 4.78 -21.00
N PRO A 224 25.07 5.26 -20.34
CA PRO A 224 25.19 5.09 -18.90
C PRO A 224 24.08 5.86 -18.15
N VAL A 225 23.60 5.28 -17.07
CA VAL A 225 22.59 5.86 -16.17
C VAL A 225 23.06 5.73 -14.71
N ASN A 226 22.53 6.58 -13.84
CA ASN A 226 22.72 6.49 -12.41
C ASN A 226 21.49 5.82 -11.76
N LEU A 227 21.66 5.24 -10.58
CA LEU A 227 20.57 4.67 -9.78
C LEU A 227 20.68 5.13 -8.33
N VAL A 228 19.56 5.57 -7.78
CA VAL A 228 19.41 5.82 -6.34
C VAL A 228 18.44 4.81 -5.76
N VAL A 229 18.85 4.12 -4.70
CA VAL A 229 18.02 3.15 -3.97
C VAL A 229 17.78 3.65 -2.56
N VAL A 230 16.52 4.01 -2.27
CA VAL A 230 16.08 4.46 -0.94
C VAL A 230 15.31 3.33 -0.27
N GLY A 231 15.88 2.75 0.77
CA GLY A 231 15.24 1.67 1.50
C GLY A 231 16.20 0.83 2.32
N LYS A 232 15.61 -0.05 3.13
CA LYS A 232 16.35 -1.01 3.95
C LYS A 232 16.27 -2.39 3.31
N ASP A 233 17.39 -3.09 3.24
CA ASP A 233 17.41 -4.52 2.91
C ASP A 233 16.82 -5.32 4.09
N VAL A 234 15.74 -6.02 3.81
CA VAL A 234 15.00 -6.80 4.81
C VAL A 234 14.98 -8.31 4.50
N ASP A 235 15.49 -8.70 3.32
CA ASP A 235 15.52 -10.10 2.85
C ASP A 235 16.93 -10.61 2.57
N GLY A 236 17.98 -9.80 2.83
CA GLY A 236 19.36 -10.15 2.47
C GLY A 236 19.54 -10.27 0.96
N VAL A 237 19.12 -9.24 0.22
CA VAL A 237 19.26 -9.17 -1.25
C VAL A 237 20.71 -8.88 -1.64
N HIS A 238 21.44 -8.13 -0.78
CA HIS A 238 22.85 -7.80 -0.99
C HIS A 238 23.14 -7.18 -2.36
N LEU A 239 22.44 -6.08 -2.69
CA LEU A 239 22.64 -5.37 -3.96
C LEU A 239 24.06 -4.89 -4.18
N ASP A 240 24.82 -4.64 -3.12
CA ASP A 240 26.25 -4.31 -3.15
C ASP A 240 27.08 -5.35 -3.91
N CYS A 241 26.76 -6.63 -3.75
CA CYS A 241 27.42 -7.71 -4.48
C CYS A 241 27.13 -7.65 -5.99
N GLU A 242 25.87 -7.40 -6.38
CA GLU A 242 25.52 -7.25 -7.80
C GLU A 242 26.14 -5.97 -8.38
N ILE A 243 26.16 -4.86 -7.66
CA ILE A 243 26.81 -3.60 -8.05
C ILE A 243 28.31 -3.82 -8.30
N ALA A 244 28.99 -4.51 -7.40
CA ALA A 244 30.42 -4.81 -7.54
C ALA A 244 30.69 -5.72 -8.75
N LYS A 245 29.88 -6.75 -8.98
CA LYS A 245 29.99 -7.70 -10.09
C LYS A 245 29.99 -7.01 -11.47
N TYR A 246 29.19 -5.94 -11.63
CA TYR A 246 29.07 -5.18 -12.88
C TYR A 246 29.90 -3.88 -12.90
N ASN A 247 30.75 -3.64 -11.90
CA ASN A 247 31.57 -2.42 -11.79
C ASN A 247 30.72 -1.13 -11.91
N LEU A 248 29.61 -1.08 -11.17
CA LEU A 248 28.67 0.04 -11.17
C LEU A 248 28.72 0.89 -9.88
N GLY A 249 29.76 0.74 -9.04
CA GLY A 249 29.87 1.42 -7.75
C GLY A 249 29.77 2.95 -7.84
N SER A 250 30.32 3.58 -8.89
CA SER A 250 30.23 5.03 -9.11
C SER A 250 28.87 5.49 -9.71
N HIS A 251 28.00 4.57 -10.10
CA HIS A 251 26.71 4.84 -10.72
C HIS A 251 25.53 4.48 -9.82
N VAL A 252 25.75 3.87 -8.65
CA VAL A 252 24.67 3.46 -7.76
C VAL A 252 24.87 4.08 -6.38
N TRP A 253 23.84 4.78 -5.93
CA TRP A 253 23.76 5.34 -4.58
C TRP A 253 22.79 4.52 -3.72
N LEU A 254 23.30 3.69 -2.84
CA LEU A 254 22.53 3.04 -1.80
C LEU A 254 22.31 4.03 -0.66
N TYR A 255 21.24 4.83 -0.74
CA TYR A 255 20.95 5.92 0.20
C TYR A 255 20.62 5.39 1.61
N GLY A 256 20.05 4.17 1.69
CA GLY A 256 19.50 3.66 2.93
C GLY A 256 18.03 4.11 3.18
N PRO A 257 17.45 3.79 4.35
CA PRO A 257 16.07 4.15 4.66
C PRO A 257 15.91 5.67 4.85
N CYS A 258 14.87 6.24 4.25
CA CYS A 258 14.47 7.64 4.42
C CYS A 258 12.97 7.71 4.74
N TYR A 259 12.61 8.56 5.71
CA TYR A 259 11.23 8.81 6.14
C TYR A 259 10.92 10.32 6.17
N ASP A 260 11.87 11.15 5.76
CA ASP A 260 11.69 12.59 5.58
C ASP A 260 11.03 12.84 4.22
N GLU A 261 9.75 13.20 4.25
CA GLU A 261 8.94 13.39 3.05
C GLU A 261 9.46 14.54 2.16
N MET A 262 10.04 15.59 2.75
CA MET A 262 10.64 16.68 1.98
C MET A 262 11.86 16.19 1.19
N ARG A 263 12.71 15.41 1.83
CA ARG A 263 13.89 14.81 1.20
C ARG A 263 13.52 13.79 0.12
N ILE A 264 12.50 12.97 0.38
CA ILE A 264 11.97 12.02 -0.60
C ILE A 264 11.38 12.76 -1.80
N GLY A 265 10.62 13.83 -1.56
CA GLY A 265 10.05 14.67 -2.59
C GLY A 265 11.11 15.33 -3.47
N GLU A 266 12.19 15.87 -2.88
CA GLU A 266 13.35 16.41 -3.61
C GLU A 266 13.99 15.34 -4.52
N MET A 267 14.18 14.12 -3.98
CA MET A 267 14.77 13.03 -4.76
C MET A 267 13.87 12.62 -5.94
N PHE A 268 12.58 12.45 -5.73
CA PHE A 268 11.65 12.14 -6.84
C PHE A 268 11.58 13.25 -7.87
N TYR A 269 11.50 14.53 -7.42
CA TYR A 269 11.37 15.69 -8.30
C TYR A 269 12.55 15.85 -9.26
N ASN A 270 13.74 15.46 -8.82
CA ASN A 270 14.97 15.57 -9.60
C ASN A 270 15.35 14.25 -10.33
N ALA A 271 14.61 13.15 -10.14
CA ALA A 271 14.84 11.89 -10.83
C ALA A 271 14.13 11.89 -12.21
N ASP A 272 14.73 11.23 -13.18
CA ASP A 272 14.16 11.10 -14.53
C ASP A 272 13.04 10.06 -14.56
N VAL A 273 13.19 8.96 -13.84
CA VAL A 273 12.22 7.87 -13.81
C VAL A 273 12.34 7.01 -12.55
N CYS A 274 11.21 6.64 -11.97
CA CYS A 274 11.14 5.64 -10.91
C CYS A 274 11.02 4.24 -11.51
N VAL A 275 11.86 3.29 -11.09
CA VAL A 275 11.89 1.93 -11.65
C VAL A 275 11.57 0.91 -10.57
N SER A 276 10.56 0.08 -10.80
CA SER A 276 10.15 -1.00 -9.89
C SER A 276 9.92 -2.30 -10.67
N PRO A 277 10.93 -3.17 -10.84
CA PRO A 277 10.83 -4.40 -11.64
C PRO A 277 9.87 -5.43 -11.05
N GLY A 278 9.66 -5.43 -9.74
CA GLY A 278 8.67 -6.27 -9.07
C GLY A 278 7.33 -5.55 -8.87
N ASN A 279 6.60 -5.93 -7.83
CA ASN A 279 5.36 -5.26 -7.45
C ASN A 279 5.63 -3.78 -7.08
N VAL A 280 5.01 -2.84 -7.81
CA VAL A 280 5.27 -1.41 -7.63
C VAL A 280 4.65 -0.87 -6.33
N GLY A 281 3.42 -1.27 -6.00
CA GLY A 281 2.71 -0.83 -4.79
C GLY A 281 2.57 0.69 -4.70
N LEU A 282 2.51 1.20 -3.47
CA LEU A 282 2.37 2.64 -3.17
C LEU A 282 3.47 3.52 -3.78
N THR A 283 4.61 2.95 -4.16
CA THR A 283 5.67 3.67 -4.87
C THR A 283 5.16 4.33 -6.15
N ALA A 284 4.19 3.71 -6.85
CA ALA A 284 3.61 4.30 -8.06
C ALA A 284 2.97 5.66 -7.78
N ILE A 285 2.03 5.71 -6.84
CA ILE A 285 1.35 6.97 -6.51
C ILE A 285 2.29 7.99 -5.85
N HIS A 286 3.26 7.51 -5.06
CA HIS A 286 4.27 8.39 -4.47
C HIS A 286 5.10 9.10 -5.54
N SER A 287 5.62 8.34 -6.49
CA SER A 287 6.40 8.86 -7.62
C SER A 287 5.60 9.86 -8.47
N LEU A 288 4.38 9.47 -8.86
CA LEU A 288 3.52 10.29 -9.70
C LEU A 288 3.07 11.58 -9.01
N THR A 289 2.91 11.58 -7.68
CA THR A 289 2.60 12.79 -6.92
C THR A 289 3.70 13.85 -7.09
N TYR A 290 4.97 13.45 -7.17
CA TYR A 290 6.09 14.37 -7.41
C TYR A 290 6.41 14.58 -8.90
N GLY A 291 5.64 14.00 -9.81
CA GLY A 291 5.80 14.16 -11.25
C GLY A 291 6.87 13.27 -11.88
N CYS A 292 7.41 12.31 -11.14
CA CYS A 292 8.37 11.33 -11.65
C CYS A 292 7.63 10.16 -12.30
N PRO A 293 7.81 9.87 -13.60
CA PRO A 293 7.18 8.74 -14.30
C PRO A 293 7.66 7.41 -13.74
N VAL A 294 6.88 6.33 -13.98
CA VAL A 294 7.15 5.02 -13.36
C VAL A 294 7.29 3.92 -14.40
N ILE A 295 8.38 3.15 -14.33
CA ILE A 295 8.55 1.92 -15.09
C ILE A 295 8.32 0.71 -14.20
N THR A 296 7.40 -0.18 -14.61
CA THR A 296 7.13 -1.45 -13.96
C THR A 296 6.70 -2.51 -14.99
N HIS A 297 6.50 -3.76 -14.54
CA HIS A 297 6.02 -4.83 -15.43
C HIS A 297 4.49 -4.82 -15.55
N ASN A 298 3.99 -5.36 -16.67
CA ASN A 298 2.56 -5.46 -16.99
C ASN A 298 1.91 -6.80 -16.60
N ASN A 299 2.55 -7.61 -15.79
CA ASN A 299 1.95 -8.83 -15.24
C ASN A 299 1.03 -8.48 -14.06
N PHE A 300 -0.16 -7.98 -14.37
CA PHE A 300 -1.11 -7.39 -13.40
C PHE A 300 -1.48 -8.31 -12.22
N PRO A 301 -1.67 -9.64 -12.38
CA PRO A 301 -1.90 -10.51 -11.24
C PRO A 301 -0.82 -10.48 -10.15
N PHE A 302 0.39 -10.00 -10.47
CA PHE A 302 1.53 -9.87 -9.55
C PHE A 302 1.80 -8.42 -9.12
N GLN A 303 0.92 -7.49 -9.50
CA GLN A 303 0.99 -6.09 -9.07
C GLN A 303 0.08 -5.81 -7.86
N GLY A 304 0.36 -4.72 -7.14
CA GLY A 304 -0.61 -4.08 -6.25
C GLY A 304 -1.56 -3.19 -7.06
N PRO A 305 -2.71 -2.79 -6.51
CA PRO A 305 -3.73 -2.03 -7.25
C PRO A 305 -3.22 -0.69 -7.79
N GLU A 306 -2.16 -0.15 -7.22
CA GLU A 306 -1.57 1.14 -7.59
C GLU A 306 -0.98 1.17 -9.00
N PHE A 307 -0.76 0.01 -9.63
CA PHE A 307 -0.33 -0.06 -11.02
C PHE A 307 -1.32 0.63 -11.98
N GLU A 308 -2.59 0.70 -11.60
CA GLU A 308 -3.65 1.33 -12.41
C GLU A 308 -3.45 2.85 -12.59
N SER A 309 -2.64 3.49 -11.73
CA SER A 309 -2.25 4.88 -11.91
C SER A 309 -1.18 5.10 -13.00
N ILE A 310 -0.55 4.00 -13.48
CA ILE A 310 0.50 4.06 -14.50
C ILE A 310 -0.14 3.89 -15.88
N ILE A 311 -0.13 4.95 -16.67
CA ILE A 311 -0.66 4.98 -18.03
C ILE A 311 0.52 4.98 -18.98
N GLN A 312 0.66 3.90 -19.77
CA GLN A 312 1.76 3.73 -20.71
C GLN A 312 1.88 4.93 -21.67
N GLY A 313 3.09 5.48 -21.78
CA GLY A 313 3.39 6.61 -22.63
C GLY A 313 2.90 7.96 -22.10
N LYS A 314 2.32 8.02 -20.87
CA LYS A 314 1.89 9.27 -20.21
C LYS A 314 2.52 9.43 -18.83
N THR A 315 2.36 8.44 -17.98
CA THR A 315 2.87 8.46 -16.61
C THR A 315 3.89 7.34 -16.36
N GLY A 316 4.12 6.51 -17.38
CA GLY A 316 5.11 5.44 -17.35
C GLY A 316 5.18 4.67 -18.66
#